data_caf44f41802b0bc5601e6c91a5aae83f
#
_entry.id   caf44f41802b0bc5601e6c91a5aae83f
#
_cell.length_a   1.000
_cell.length_b   1.000
_cell.length_c   1.000
_cell.angle_alpha   90.00
_cell.angle_beta   90.00
_cell.angle_gamma   90.00
#
_symmetry.space_group_name_H-M   'P 1'
#
loop_
_entity.id
_entity.type
_entity.pdbx_description
1 polymer ?
#
loop_
_entity_poly.entity_id
_entity_poly.type
_entity_poly.pdbx_seq_one_letter_code
_entity_poly.pdbx_strand_id
1 'polypeptide(L)'
;MSTETLQRPLKKQKEIEFHKPTLSREDLKGVLECLVDEHLSSGEIVERFEKSFCHTFKFKQSISTNSLTSAYHLGLLGLGVQSGDHVILSSFAPIAALDAIFLLRAKPVLVDLGKNSFHPDIESFNKKRNETQAKVAIFDHTFGSLINIAKYELGETKVIEDYSEAIGAVSEVIPVSRQSNLSICGL
;
A
#
# COMPACT_ATOMS: atom_id res chain seq x y z
N MET A 1 41.45 1.20 -50.68
CA MET A 1 41.59 1.52 -49.24
C MET A 1 40.18 1.61 -48.69
N SER A 2 39.70 0.52 -48.07
CA SER A 2 38.39 0.39 -47.49
C SER A 2 38.45 0.80 -46.01
N THR A 3 37.77 1.85 -45.66
CA THR A 3 37.61 2.32 -44.27
C THR A 3 36.60 1.44 -43.57
N GLU A 4 37.08 0.43 -42.85
CA GLU A 4 36.26 -0.29 -41.87
C GLU A 4 35.93 0.65 -40.71
N THR A 5 34.67 1.06 -40.65
CA THR A 5 34.12 1.79 -39.50
C THR A 5 33.95 0.79 -38.36
N LEU A 6 34.85 0.80 -37.40
CA LEU A 6 34.75 0.06 -36.14
C LEU A 6 33.49 0.52 -35.40
N GLN A 7 32.40 -0.24 -35.55
CA GLN A 7 31.23 -0.07 -34.72
C GLN A 7 31.60 -0.47 -33.27
N ARG A 8 31.63 0.51 -32.37
CA ARG A 8 31.73 0.24 -30.93
C ARG A 8 30.54 -0.64 -30.52
N PRO A 9 30.76 -1.76 -29.81
CA PRO A 9 29.69 -2.57 -29.33
C PRO A 9 28.82 -1.72 -28.41
N LEU A 10 27.52 -1.64 -28.73
CA LEU A 10 26.53 -1.00 -27.88
C LEU A 10 26.64 -1.64 -26.48
N LYS A 11 26.91 -0.83 -25.46
CA LYS A 11 26.81 -1.29 -24.07
C LYS A 11 25.42 -1.94 -23.90
N LYS A 12 25.38 -3.24 -23.54
CA LYS A 12 24.13 -3.90 -23.16
C LYS A 12 23.43 -2.98 -22.17
N GLN A 13 22.31 -2.41 -22.56
CA GLN A 13 21.45 -1.68 -21.63
C GLN A 13 21.12 -2.65 -20.50
N LYS A 14 21.35 -2.23 -19.26
CA LYS A 14 20.99 -3.02 -18.08
C LYS A 14 19.47 -3.10 -18.08
N GLU A 15 18.95 -4.28 -18.32
CA GLU A 15 17.52 -4.54 -18.29
C GLU A 15 17.01 -4.29 -16.87
N ILE A 16 16.01 -3.44 -16.74
CA ILE A 16 15.37 -3.16 -15.44
C ILE A 16 14.20 -4.13 -15.32
N GLU A 17 14.35 -5.11 -14.44
CA GLU A 17 13.28 -6.06 -14.13
C GLU A 17 12.13 -5.33 -13.42
N PHE A 18 10.90 -5.54 -13.90
CA PHE A 18 9.72 -4.95 -13.29
C PHE A 18 9.48 -5.47 -11.86
N HIS A 19 9.83 -6.71 -11.60
CA HIS A 19 9.68 -7.36 -10.29
C HIS A 19 10.92 -8.21 -10.00
N LYS A 20 11.65 -7.85 -8.96
CA LYS A 20 12.84 -8.58 -8.54
C LYS A 20 12.88 -8.73 -7.02
N PRO A 21 12.60 -9.92 -6.49
CA PRO A 21 12.79 -10.17 -5.07
C PRO A 21 14.27 -10.05 -4.69
N THR A 22 14.55 -9.39 -3.57
CA THR A 22 15.90 -9.22 -3.03
C THR A 22 16.06 -10.15 -1.82
N LEU A 23 16.37 -11.43 -2.08
CA LEU A 23 16.63 -12.41 -1.05
C LEU A 23 18.12 -12.60 -0.85
N SER A 24 18.56 -12.62 0.39
CA SER A 24 19.93 -12.88 0.80
C SER A 24 20.08 -14.28 1.41
N ARG A 25 21.34 -14.71 1.65
CA ARG A 25 21.60 -15.96 2.37
C ARG A 25 21.18 -15.89 3.83
N GLU A 26 21.26 -14.72 4.44
CA GLU A 26 20.82 -14.45 5.81
C GLU A 26 19.31 -14.64 5.93
N ASP A 27 18.53 -14.17 4.95
CA ASP A 27 17.07 -14.36 4.92
C ASP A 27 16.73 -15.86 4.87
N LEU A 28 17.43 -16.63 4.00
CA LEU A 28 17.25 -18.07 3.90
C LEU A 28 17.62 -18.78 5.22
N LYS A 29 18.70 -18.34 5.88
CA LYS A 29 19.10 -18.90 7.17
C LYS A 29 18.02 -18.68 8.22
N GLY A 30 17.47 -17.47 8.32
CA GLY A 30 16.39 -17.15 9.26
C GLY A 30 15.14 -18.01 9.03
N VAL A 31 14.77 -18.26 7.77
CA VAL A 31 13.64 -19.15 7.44
C VAL A 31 13.94 -20.60 7.86
N LEU A 32 15.17 -21.11 7.60
CA LEU A 32 15.56 -22.45 8.01
C LEU A 32 15.56 -22.62 9.53
N GLU A 33 16.04 -21.63 10.29
CA GLU A 33 15.98 -21.63 11.75
C GLU A 33 14.52 -21.76 12.24
N CYS A 34 13.59 -20.96 11.69
CA CYS A 34 12.16 -21.06 12.03
C CYS A 34 11.59 -22.46 11.77
N LEU A 35 12.00 -23.12 10.68
CA LEU A 35 11.53 -24.47 10.35
C LEU A 35 12.12 -25.53 11.28
N VAL A 36 13.42 -25.44 11.62
CA VAL A 36 14.11 -26.37 12.51
C VAL A 36 13.61 -26.27 13.95
N ASP A 37 13.34 -25.04 14.40
CA ASP A 37 12.87 -24.75 15.75
C ASP A 37 11.34 -24.87 15.88
N GLU A 38 10.65 -25.34 14.83
CA GLU A 38 9.20 -25.56 14.78
C GLU A 38 8.36 -24.29 15.04
N HIS A 39 8.92 -23.10 14.78
CA HIS A 39 8.20 -21.82 14.87
C HIS A 39 7.32 -21.58 13.63
N LEU A 40 6.29 -22.42 13.44
CA LEU A 40 5.46 -22.46 12.22
C LEU A 40 4.14 -21.67 12.32
N SER A 41 3.88 -21.05 13.45
CA SER A 41 2.66 -20.28 13.70
C SER A 41 2.96 -18.89 14.28
N SER A 42 1.92 -18.10 14.51
CA SER A 42 2.06 -16.82 15.20
C SER A 42 2.74 -17.02 16.58
N GLY A 43 3.67 -16.12 16.92
CA GLY A 43 4.43 -16.20 18.14
C GLY A 43 5.55 -15.17 18.19
N GLU A 44 6.61 -15.46 18.94
CA GLU A 44 7.70 -14.53 19.23
C GLU A 44 8.38 -13.95 17.97
N ILE A 45 8.52 -14.74 16.91
CA ILE A 45 9.13 -14.29 15.65
C ILE A 45 8.26 -13.19 15.00
N VAL A 46 6.95 -13.41 14.95
CA VAL A 46 5.99 -12.42 14.41
C VAL A 46 5.98 -11.16 15.27
N GLU A 47 5.96 -11.29 16.60
CA GLU A 47 6.02 -10.13 17.49
C GLU A 47 7.31 -9.32 17.33
N ARG A 48 8.45 -9.98 17.13
CA ARG A 48 9.74 -9.32 16.86
C ARG A 48 9.69 -8.56 15.55
N PHE A 49 9.11 -9.16 14.51
CA PHE A 49 8.90 -8.51 13.21
C PHE A 49 8.04 -7.25 13.38
N GLU A 50 6.90 -7.35 14.04
CA GLU A 50 5.97 -6.22 14.26
C GLU A 50 6.65 -5.08 15.03
N LYS A 51 7.38 -5.38 16.09
CA LYS A 51 8.16 -4.40 16.87
C LYS A 51 9.25 -3.73 16.02
N SER A 52 9.98 -4.52 15.22
CA SER A 52 11.04 -4.02 14.32
C SER A 52 10.45 -3.13 13.24
N PHE A 53 9.33 -3.53 12.65
CA PHE A 53 8.60 -2.74 11.65
C PHE A 53 8.16 -1.37 12.21
N CYS A 54 7.54 -1.38 13.40
CA CYS A 54 7.17 -0.15 14.10
C CYS A 54 8.36 0.77 14.35
N HIS A 55 9.48 0.21 14.81
CA HIS A 55 10.68 0.98 15.08
C HIS A 55 11.26 1.60 13.80
N THR A 56 11.36 0.81 12.73
CA THR A 56 11.96 1.24 11.45
C THR A 56 11.13 2.33 10.79
N PHE A 57 9.82 2.14 10.70
CA PHE A 57 8.91 3.04 9.97
C PHE A 57 8.19 4.05 10.87
N LYS A 58 8.50 4.07 12.18
CA LYS A 58 7.95 5.01 13.18
C LYS A 58 6.43 4.90 13.36
N PHE A 59 5.87 3.71 13.19
CA PHE A 59 4.49 3.42 13.54
C PHE A 59 4.34 3.19 15.06
N LYS A 60 3.15 3.44 15.59
CA LYS A 60 2.86 3.19 17.02
C LYS A 60 2.67 1.70 17.30
N GLN A 61 1.97 1.02 16.42
CA GLN A 61 1.65 -0.41 16.49
C GLN A 61 1.58 -0.98 15.08
N SER A 62 1.83 -2.27 14.94
CA SER A 62 1.59 -3.03 13.71
C SER A 62 0.99 -4.39 14.05
N ILE A 63 0.24 -4.93 13.13
CA ILE A 63 -0.39 -6.24 13.21
C ILE A 63 -0.14 -6.94 11.88
N SER A 64 0.47 -8.12 11.95
CA SER A 64 0.72 -8.96 10.79
C SER A 64 -0.54 -9.72 10.39
N THR A 65 -0.78 -9.81 9.09
CA THR A 65 -1.88 -10.59 8.51
C THR A 65 -1.35 -11.51 7.42
N ASN A 66 -2.12 -12.51 7.06
CA ASN A 66 -1.72 -13.48 6.04
C ASN A 66 -1.93 -13.03 4.60
N SER A 67 -2.55 -11.87 4.38
CA SER A 67 -2.80 -11.32 3.06
C SER A 67 -3.17 -9.83 3.12
N LEU A 68 -2.98 -9.14 1.99
CA LEU A 68 -3.41 -7.75 1.83
C LEU A 68 -4.93 -7.60 1.99
N THR A 69 -5.72 -8.55 1.50
CA THR A 69 -7.18 -8.56 1.69
C THR A 69 -7.56 -8.64 3.17
N SER A 70 -6.86 -9.48 3.96
CA SER A 70 -7.08 -9.55 5.41
C SER A 70 -6.70 -8.27 6.13
N ALA A 71 -5.63 -7.60 5.69
CA ALA A 71 -5.23 -6.30 6.23
C ALA A 71 -6.30 -5.24 5.99
N TYR A 72 -6.80 -5.13 4.77
CA TYR A 72 -7.91 -4.23 4.45
C TYR A 72 -9.19 -4.56 5.24
N HIS A 73 -9.54 -5.84 5.32
CA HIS A 73 -10.73 -6.28 6.04
C HIS A 73 -10.67 -5.90 7.53
N LEU A 74 -9.54 -6.20 8.20
CA LEU A 74 -9.30 -5.81 9.59
C LEU A 74 -9.28 -4.28 9.76
N GLY A 75 -8.62 -3.57 8.85
CA GLY A 75 -8.55 -2.11 8.88
C GLY A 75 -9.93 -1.46 8.78
N LEU A 76 -10.75 -1.89 7.83
CA LEU A 76 -12.12 -1.39 7.65
C LEU A 76 -13.01 -1.70 8.87
N LEU A 77 -12.91 -2.92 9.42
CA LEU A 77 -13.60 -3.30 10.67
C LEU A 77 -13.16 -2.40 11.84
N GLY A 78 -11.84 -2.21 12.00
CA GLY A 78 -11.27 -1.37 13.06
C GLY A 78 -11.70 0.11 12.96
N LEU A 79 -11.95 0.59 11.75
CA LEU A 79 -12.52 1.92 11.51
C LEU A 79 -14.04 1.96 11.63
N GLY A 80 -14.67 0.84 11.94
CA GLY A 80 -16.09 0.71 12.23
C GLY A 80 -16.98 0.63 10.99
N VAL A 81 -16.45 0.21 9.82
CA VAL A 81 -17.26 0.02 8.61
C VAL A 81 -18.27 -1.11 8.82
N GLN A 82 -19.50 -0.87 8.44
CA GLN A 82 -20.64 -1.78 8.56
C GLN A 82 -21.28 -2.03 7.17
N SER A 83 -22.16 -3.02 7.12
CA SER A 83 -22.94 -3.31 5.92
C SER A 83 -23.71 -2.08 5.45
N GLY A 84 -23.58 -1.76 4.18
CA GLY A 84 -24.23 -0.59 3.54
C GLY A 84 -23.44 0.71 3.61
N ASP A 85 -22.40 0.83 4.46
CA ASP A 85 -21.52 1.99 4.50
C ASP A 85 -20.78 2.17 3.16
N HIS A 86 -20.45 3.41 2.81
CA HIS A 86 -19.69 3.72 1.62
C HIS A 86 -18.19 3.82 1.95
N VAL A 87 -17.37 3.22 1.10
CA VAL A 87 -15.90 3.31 1.12
C VAL A 87 -15.43 3.85 -0.22
N ILE A 88 -14.77 4.99 -0.22
CA ILE A 88 -14.29 5.67 -1.44
C ILE A 88 -12.83 5.31 -1.71
N LEU A 89 -12.53 4.97 -2.96
CA LEU A 89 -11.20 4.56 -3.39
C LEU A 89 -10.99 4.85 -4.89
N SER A 90 -9.74 4.82 -5.31
CA SER A 90 -9.36 4.95 -6.73
C SER A 90 -9.95 3.82 -7.57
N SER A 91 -10.31 4.10 -8.83
CA SER A 91 -10.62 3.04 -9.82
C SER A 91 -9.41 2.16 -10.17
N PHE A 92 -8.22 2.54 -9.74
CA PHE A 92 -6.96 1.82 -9.91
C PHE A 92 -6.49 1.14 -8.61
N ALA A 93 -7.28 1.18 -7.55
CA ALA A 93 -6.94 0.56 -6.27
C ALA A 93 -6.77 -0.96 -6.37
N PRO A 94 -5.95 -1.58 -5.50
CA PRO A 94 -5.77 -3.03 -5.47
C PRO A 94 -7.10 -3.76 -5.32
N ILE A 95 -7.27 -4.88 -6.06
CA ILE A 95 -8.48 -5.72 -5.96
C ILE A 95 -8.73 -6.19 -4.52
N ALA A 96 -7.67 -6.37 -3.72
CA ALA A 96 -7.75 -6.73 -2.31
C ALA A 96 -8.59 -5.76 -1.48
N ALA A 97 -8.56 -4.46 -1.82
CA ALA A 97 -9.39 -3.44 -1.17
C ALA A 97 -10.87 -3.63 -1.50
N LEU A 98 -11.20 -3.90 -2.78
CA LEU A 98 -12.57 -4.18 -3.21
C LEU A 98 -13.12 -5.46 -2.57
N ASP A 99 -12.33 -6.52 -2.54
CA ASP A 99 -12.72 -7.80 -1.90
C ASP A 99 -13.06 -7.58 -0.42
N ALA A 100 -12.24 -6.83 0.29
CA ALA A 100 -12.47 -6.51 1.70
C ALA A 100 -13.75 -5.69 1.91
N ILE A 101 -14.05 -4.73 1.03
CA ILE A 101 -15.29 -3.94 1.06
C ILE A 101 -16.50 -4.85 0.85
N PHE A 102 -16.44 -5.76 -0.14
CA PHE A 102 -17.53 -6.70 -0.41
C PHE A 102 -17.73 -7.73 0.72
N LEU A 103 -16.65 -8.20 1.35
CA LEU A 103 -16.74 -9.10 2.52
C LEU A 103 -17.54 -8.44 3.68
N LEU A 104 -17.43 -7.14 3.83
CA LEU A 104 -18.21 -6.37 4.81
C LEU A 104 -19.62 -5.99 4.34
N ARG A 105 -20.00 -6.35 3.12
CA ARG A 105 -21.23 -5.89 2.46
C ARG A 105 -21.32 -4.35 2.44
N ALA A 106 -20.19 -3.67 2.44
CA ALA A 106 -20.09 -2.24 2.22
C ALA A 106 -20.14 -1.91 0.73
N LYS A 107 -20.28 -0.64 0.39
CA LYS A 107 -20.45 -0.15 -0.98
C LYS A 107 -19.18 0.56 -1.43
N PRO A 108 -18.46 0.07 -2.44
CA PRO A 108 -17.33 0.80 -3.00
C PRO A 108 -17.82 2.01 -3.80
N VAL A 109 -17.14 3.14 -3.64
CA VAL A 109 -17.34 4.37 -4.42
C VAL A 109 -16.05 4.61 -5.19
N LEU A 110 -16.05 4.26 -6.47
CA LEU A 110 -14.86 4.37 -7.31
C LEU A 110 -14.70 5.81 -7.82
N VAL A 111 -13.47 6.31 -7.75
CA VAL A 111 -13.06 7.63 -8.28
C VAL A 111 -12.07 7.43 -9.40
N ASP A 112 -12.28 8.09 -10.53
CA ASP A 112 -11.34 8.06 -11.64
C ASP A 112 -10.03 8.76 -11.28
N LEU A 113 -8.97 8.44 -12.04
CA LEU A 113 -7.67 9.08 -11.88
C LEU A 113 -7.66 10.50 -12.43
N GLY A 114 -6.88 11.35 -11.83
CA GLY A 114 -6.58 12.68 -12.37
C GLY A 114 -5.82 12.57 -13.69
N LYS A 115 -5.92 13.61 -14.53
CA LYS A 115 -5.26 13.62 -15.84
C LYS A 115 -3.75 13.48 -15.69
N ASN A 116 -3.17 12.47 -16.36
CA ASN A 116 -1.73 12.14 -16.29
C ASN A 116 -1.22 11.85 -14.87
N SER A 117 -2.04 11.24 -14.06
CA SER A 117 -1.74 10.91 -12.65
C SER A 117 -2.22 9.51 -12.32
N PHE A 118 -1.59 8.88 -11.32
CA PHE A 118 -2.10 7.66 -10.66
C PHE A 118 -2.92 7.99 -9.41
N HIS A 119 -3.07 9.28 -9.08
CA HIS A 119 -3.86 9.70 -7.92
C HIS A 119 -5.32 9.91 -8.31
N PRO A 120 -6.26 9.69 -7.38
CA PRO A 120 -7.66 10.02 -7.61
C PRO A 120 -7.85 11.48 -8.03
N ASP A 121 -8.76 11.74 -8.95
CA ASP A 121 -9.14 13.11 -9.32
C ASP A 121 -9.76 13.82 -8.12
N ILE A 122 -9.24 14.99 -7.77
CA ILE A 122 -9.61 15.70 -6.54
C ILE A 122 -11.07 16.17 -6.59
N GLU A 123 -11.51 16.74 -7.70
CA GLU A 123 -12.87 17.28 -7.81
C GLU A 123 -13.89 16.13 -7.79
N SER A 124 -13.62 15.06 -8.54
CA SER A 124 -14.46 13.86 -8.55
C SER A 124 -14.52 13.20 -7.19
N PHE A 125 -13.38 13.10 -6.47
CA PHE A 125 -13.33 12.58 -5.12
C PHE A 125 -14.20 13.40 -4.17
N ASN A 126 -13.98 14.71 -4.11
CA ASN A 126 -14.70 15.61 -3.20
C ASN A 126 -16.21 15.55 -3.45
N LYS A 127 -16.62 15.57 -4.74
CA LYS A 127 -18.02 15.43 -5.14
C LYS A 127 -18.62 14.10 -4.66
N LYS A 128 -18.01 12.97 -5.02
CA LYS A 128 -18.52 11.62 -4.64
C LYS A 128 -18.53 11.42 -3.15
N ARG A 129 -17.48 11.88 -2.44
CA ARG A 129 -17.42 11.81 -0.97
C ARG A 129 -18.57 12.59 -0.34
N ASN A 130 -18.87 13.79 -0.83
CA ASN A 130 -19.97 14.61 -0.30
C ASN A 130 -21.34 14.00 -0.60
N GLU A 131 -21.53 13.43 -1.80
CA GLU A 131 -22.79 12.78 -2.20
C GLU A 131 -23.06 11.50 -1.41
N THR A 132 -22.04 10.70 -1.12
CA THR A 132 -22.19 9.39 -0.49
C THR A 132 -21.97 9.40 1.02
N GLN A 133 -21.39 10.49 1.55
CA GLN A 133 -20.96 10.58 2.95
C GLN A 133 -20.06 9.40 3.32
N ALA A 134 -19.07 9.10 2.44
CA ALA A 134 -18.20 7.95 2.58
C ALA A 134 -17.53 7.92 3.95
N LYS A 135 -17.63 6.78 4.64
CA LYS A 135 -17.11 6.59 6.00
C LYS A 135 -15.62 6.43 6.05
N VAL A 136 -15.05 5.78 5.02
CA VAL A 136 -13.61 5.56 4.87
C VAL A 136 -13.19 5.90 3.45
N ALA A 137 -12.01 6.52 3.32
CA ALA A 137 -11.30 6.71 2.07
C ALA A 137 -10.03 5.86 2.07
N ILE A 138 -9.77 5.16 0.98
CA ILE A 138 -8.55 4.39 0.76
C ILE A 138 -7.70 5.11 -0.28
N PHE A 139 -6.46 5.44 0.09
CA PHE A 139 -5.46 6.03 -0.79
C PHE A 139 -4.30 5.06 -0.95
N ASP A 140 -4.11 4.56 -2.15
CA ASP A 140 -2.99 3.69 -2.52
C ASP A 140 -1.87 4.49 -3.19
N HIS A 141 -0.66 4.38 -2.68
CA HIS A 141 0.51 5.07 -3.21
C HIS A 141 1.15 4.28 -4.36
N THR A 142 0.36 4.10 -5.42
CA THR A 142 0.70 3.29 -6.58
C THR A 142 2.05 3.68 -7.19
N PHE A 143 2.89 2.69 -7.49
CA PHE A 143 4.24 2.83 -8.06
C PHE A 143 5.16 3.77 -7.26
N GLY A 144 4.93 3.89 -5.95
CA GLY A 144 5.70 4.79 -5.10
C GLY A 144 5.35 6.27 -5.24
N SER A 145 4.28 6.60 -5.97
CA SER A 145 3.80 7.97 -6.15
C SER A 145 2.98 8.41 -4.95
N LEU A 146 3.59 9.18 -4.05
CA LEU A 146 2.93 9.62 -2.82
C LEU A 146 1.79 10.60 -3.08
N ILE A 147 0.63 10.28 -2.54
CA ILE A 147 -0.57 11.11 -2.61
C ILE A 147 -0.52 12.17 -1.51
N ASN A 148 -0.72 13.43 -1.86
CA ASN A 148 -0.94 14.49 -0.86
C ASN A 148 -2.40 14.51 -0.44
N ILE A 149 -2.72 13.79 0.63
CA ILE A 149 -4.10 13.63 1.15
C ILE A 149 -4.69 14.97 1.61
N ALA A 150 -3.87 15.93 2.05
CA ALA A 150 -4.34 17.24 2.47
C ALA A 150 -5.02 18.06 1.35
N LYS A 151 -4.90 17.64 0.10
CA LYS A 151 -5.61 18.27 -1.04
C LYS A 151 -7.06 17.82 -1.18
N TYR A 152 -7.48 16.78 -0.44
CA TYR A 152 -8.83 16.20 -0.51
C TYR A 152 -9.69 16.68 0.66
N GLU A 153 -10.96 16.95 0.40
CA GLU A 153 -11.92 17.34 1.44
C GLU A 153 -12.43 16.11 2.17
N LEU A 154 -11.81 15.75 3.28
CA LEU A 154 -12.13 14.54 4.02
C LEU A 154 -13.32 14.69 4.97
N GLY A 155 -13.49 15.85 5.60
CA GLY A 155 -14.48 16.04 6.67
C GLY A 155 -14.27 14.99 7.78
N GLU A 156 -15.30 14.20 8.08
CA GLU A 156 -15.23 13.12 9.07
C GLU A 156 -14.83 11.75 8.47
N THR A 157 -14.57 11.68 7.16
CA THR A 157 -14.14 10.47 6.49
C THR A 157 -12.79 10.02 7.04
N LYS A 158 -12.72 8.80 7.56
CA LYS A 158 -11.48 8.19 8.05
C LYS A 158 -10.62 7.74 6.88
N VAL A 159 -9.32 7.69 7.07
CA VAL A 159 -8.36 7.40 5.99
C VAL A 159 -7.59 6.13 6.27
N ILE A 160 -7.52 5.28 5.25
CA ILE A 160 -6.53 4.20 5.11
C ILE A 160 -5.54 4.62 4.04
N GLU A 161 -4.24 4.57 4.35
CA GLU A 161 -3.16 4.69 3.37
C GLU A 161 -2.54 3.33 3.10
N ASP A 162 -2.42 2.95 1.83
CA ASP A 162 -1.70 1.75 1.41
C ASP A 162 -0.30 2.11 0.91
N TYR A 163 0.69 1.60 1.60
CA TYR A 163 2.12 1.77 1.30
C TYR A 163 2.76 0.52 0.69
N SER A 164 2.00 -0.43 0.19
CA SER A 164 2.54 -1.68 -0.37
C SER A 164 3.61 -1.45 -1.44
N GLU A 165 3.45 -0.39 -2.23
CA GLU A 165 4.43 -0.01 -3.28
C GLU A 165 5.27 1.22 -2.90
N ALA A 166 5.11 1.76 -1.69
CA ALA A 166 5.72 3.02 -1.28
C ALA A 166 6.36 2.96 0.12
N ILE A 167 6.58 1.75 0.67
CA ILE A 167 7.14 1.63 2.01
C ILE A 167 8.54 2.27 2.09
N GLY A 168 8.73 3.11 3.10
CA GLY A 168 9.98 3.87 3.25
C GLY A 168 10.14 5.05 2.29
N ALA A 169 9.16 5.33 1.43
CA ALA A 169 9.17 6.53 0.61
C ALA A 169 9.12 7.78 1.50
N VAL A 170 9.90 8.80 1.14
CA VAL A 170 9.98 10.06 1.87
C VAL A 170 9.55 11.19 0.95
N SER A 171 8.66 12.05 1.42
CA SER A 171 8.31 13.29 0.75
C SER A 171 8.85 14.47 1.56
N GLU A 172 9.46 15.45 0.90
CA GLU A 172 9.88 16.69 1.54
C GLU A 172 8.69 17.48 2.13
N VAL A 173 7.49 17.24 1.60
CA VAL A 173 6.27 17.99 1.93
C VAL A 173 5.37 17.25 2.92
N ILE A 174 5.44 15.91 2.97
CA ILE A 174 4.51 15.10 3.75
C ILE A 174 5.26 13.95 4.40
N PRO A 175 5.32 13.90 5.73
CA PRO A 175 5.75 12.68 6.41
C PRO A 175 4.70 11.60 6.15
N VAL A 176 5.11 10.55 5.44
CA VAL A 176 4.35 9.30 5.31
C VAL A 176 3.87 8.86 6.70
N SER A 177 2.63 8.44 6.83
CA SER A 177 2.00 7.93 8.06
C SER A 177 1.38 8.92 9.06
N ARG A 178 1.42 10.22 8.84
CA ARG A 178 0.84 11.17 9.81
C ARG A 178 -0.56 11.69 9.46
N GLN A 179 -1.08 11.35 8.28
CA GLN A 179 -2.37 11.87 7.80
C GLN A 179 -3.50 10.84 7.87
N SER A 180 -3.17 9.57 8.04
CA SER A 180 -4.15 8.49 8.08
C SER A 180 -4.51 8.02 9.49
N ASN A 181 -5.70 7.45 9.60
CA ASN A 181 -6.14 6.73 10.78
C ASN A 181 -5.49 5.35 10.88
N LEU A 182 -5.16 4.76 9.74
CA LEU A 182 -4.58 3.44 9.61
C LEU A 182 -3.72 3.36 8.34
N SER A 183 -2.61 2.64 8.41
CA SER A 183 -1.76 2.34 7.26
C SER A 183 -1.71 0.84 7.00
N ILE A 184 -1.67 0.46 5.73
CA ILE A 184 -1.56 -0.92 5.26
C ILE A 184 -0.28 -1.03 4.44
N CYS A 185 0.38 -2.20 4.53
CA CYS A 185 1.53 -2.53 3.70
C CYS A 185 1.51 -4.01 3.35
N GLY A 186 1.49 -4.32 2.05
CA GLY A 186 1.80 -5.64 1.52
C GLY A 186 3.31 -5.78 1.34
N LEU A 187 3.90 -6.88 1.77
CA LEU A 187 5.33 -7.18 1.67
C LEU A 187 5.56 -8.30 0.66
#